data_e15f04309e717a842aad9dc98d0e075c
#
_entry.id   e15f04309e717a842aad9dc98d0e075c
#
_cell.length_a   1.000
_cell.length_b   1.000
_cell.length_c   1.000
_cell.angle_alpha   90.00
_cell.angle_beta   90.00
_cell.angle_gamma   90.00
#
_symmetry.space_group_name_H-M   'P 1'
#
loop_
_entity.id
_entity.type
_entity.pdbx_description
1 polymer ?
#
loop_
_entity_poly.entity_id
_entity_poly.type
_entity_poly.pdbx_seq_one_letter_code
_entity_poly.pdbx_strand_id
1 'polypeptide(L)'
;CNGSKPLQVAFQKIHAIMNAKAGDLLDEIDLLDVINWLGTVLSSRRSAQIALLDHAHPRWEQFARAKDKWWLHGNEHRQQSNNSLVFWHKPTKQEIKDIMLMIWDCGGSEPGFINGKAARNRAPWFDGLNPSLRAGTKVLTRAGVVPIEQLEGQTFDTPNLNGEWSQAECFLSGRNKPLWRITLATGHE
;
A
#
# COMPACT_ATOMS: atom_id res chain seq x y z
N CYS A 1 9.95 -1.22 21.78
CA CYS A 1 10.14 0.13 21.23
C CYS A 1 11.56 0.30 20.76
N ASN A 2 11.77 0.65 19.49
CA ASN A 2 13.11 0.85 18.91
C ASN A 2 13.74 2.21 19.29
N GLY A 3 13.12 2.95 20.22
CA GLY A 3 13.57 4.29 20.64
C GLY A 3 13.47 5.33 19.52
N SER A 4 14.20 6.43 19.66
CA SER A 4 14.20 7.55 18.69
C SER A 4 15.12 7.32 17.46
N LYS A 5 15.98 6.30 17.46
CA LYS A 5 16.98 6.09 16.42
C LYS A 5 16.37 5.89 15.00
N PRO A 6 15.34 5.07 14.80
CA PRO A 6 14.70 4.95 13.48
C PRO A 6 14.11 6.28 12.99
N LEU A 7 13.51 7.06 13.90
CA LEU A 7 12.99 8.38 13.57
C LEU A 7 14.09 9.36 13.14
N GLN A 8 15.22 9.36 13.83
CA GLN A 8 16.36 10.19 13.47
C GLN A 8 16.90 9.84 12.07
N VAL A 9 17.04 8.52 11.78
CA VAL A 9 17.47 8.07 10.45
C VAL A 9 16.49 8.50 9.38
N ALA A 10 15.17 8.30 9.60
CA ALA A 10 14.14 8.72 8.66
C ALA A 10 14.22 10.23 8.37
N PHE A 11 14.32 11.07 9.40
CA PHE A 11 14.45 12.52 9.21
C PHE A 11 15.72 12.92 8.47
N GLN A 12 16.86 12.29 8.75
CA GLN A 12 18.12 12.55 8.03
C GLN A 12 17.96 12.23 6.54
N LYS A 13 17.32 11.10 6.20
CA LYS A 13 17.09 10.69 4.81
C LYS A 13 16.10 11.60 4.10
N ILE A 14 15.00 11.95 4.75
CA ILE A 14 14.01 12.91 4.22
C ILE A 14 14.68 14.27 4.01
N HIS A 15 15.46 14.76 4.98
CA HIS A 15 16.18 16.01 4.84
C HIS A 15 17.15 15.99 3.64
N ALA A 16 17.83 14.87 3.40
CA ALA A 16 18.71 14.73 2.24
C ALA A 16 17.92 14.81 0.92
N ILE A 17 16.74 14.19 0.82
CA ILE A 17 15.86 14.29 -0.36
C ILE A 17 15.42 15.75 -0.56
N MET A 18 14.94 16.40 0.49
CA MET A 18 14.47 17.80 0.42
C MET A 18 15.60 18.76 0.01
N ASN A 19 16.82 18.57 0.54
CA ASN A 19 17.97 19.39 0.17
C ASN A 19 18.39 19.16 -1.29
N ALA A 20 18.37 17.94 -1.77
CA ALA A 20 18.70 17.63 -3.16
C ALA A 20 17.73 18.26 -4.16
N LYS A 21 16.50 18.58 -3.71
CA LYS A 21 15.44 19.21 -4.49
C LYS A 21 15.20 20.67 -4.11
N ALA A 22 16.11 21.29 -3.38
CA ALA A 22 15.96 22.69 -2.95
C ALA A 22 15.79 23.62 -4.17
N GLY A 23 14.65 24.30 -4.28
CA GLY A 23 14.28 25.15 -5.41
C GLY A 23 13.49 24.45 -6.51
N ASP A 24 13.28 23.12 -6.42
CA ASP A 24 12.49 22.32 -7.36
C ASP A 24 11.32 21.61 -6.65
N LEU A 25 10.42 21.04 -7.45
CA LEU A 25 9.34 20.18 -6.95
C LEU A 25 9.84 18.75 -6.70
N LEU A 26 9.31 18.14 -5.66
CA LEU A 26 9.48 16.69 -5.45
C LEU A 26 8.78 15.93 -6.57
N ASP A 27 9.43 14.90 -7.07
CA ASP A 27 8.83 13.99 -8.03
C ASP A 27 8.16 12.78 -7.34
N GLU A 28 7.54 11.89 -8.13
CA GLU A 28 6.79 10.74 -7.63
C GLU A 28 7.68 9.75 -6.87
N ILE A 29 8.96 9.66 -7.24
CA ILE A 29 9.94 8.79 -6.56
C ILE A 29 10.41 9.43 -5.26
N ASP A 30 10.64 10.74 -5.27
CA ASP A 30 10.97 11.48 -4.03
C ASP A 30 9.84 11.34 -3.01
N LEU A 31 8.56 11.52 -3.45
CA LEU A 31 7.39 11.35 -2.59
C LEU A 31 7.28 9.91 -2.08
N LEU A 32 7.49 8.92 -2.95
CA LEU A 32 7.51 7.52 -2.57
C LEU A 32 8.57 7.26 -1.50
N ASP A 33 9.77 7.79 -1.67
CA ASP A 33 10.88 7.60 -0.73
C ASP A 33 10.63 8.31 0.61
N VAL A 34 10.12 9.55 0.61
CA VAL A 34 9.75 10.27 1.83
C VAL A 34 8.75 9.46 2.66
N ILE A 35 7.67 8.99 2.02
CA ILE A 35 6.63 8.23 2.72
C ILE A 35 7.16 6.87 3.18
N ASN A 36 7.99 6.20 2.38
CA ASN A 36 8.60 4.93 2.78
C ASN A 36 9.58 5.09 3.94
N TRP A 37 10.37 6.17 3.99
CA TRP A 37 11.22 6.46 5.15
C TRP A 37 10.40 6.68 6.42
N LEU A 38 9.26 7.37 6.34
CA LEU A 38 8.32 7.47 7.47
C LEU A 38 7.78 6.09 7.88
N GLY A 39 7.48 5.24 6.90
CA GLY A 39 7.05 3.87 7.14
C GLY A 39 8.05 3.04 7.95
N THR A 40 9.35 3.24 7.78
CA THR A 40 10.38 2.51 8.53
C THR A 40 10.35 2.77 10.05
N VAL A 41 9.76 3.89 10.47
CA VAL A 41 9.63 4.25 11.89
C VAL A 41 8.57 3.42 12.59
N LEU A 42 7.56 2.96 11.87
CA LEU A 42 6.39 2.26 12.40
C LEU A 42 6.68 0.82 12.84
N SER A 43 7.92 0.37 12.79
CA SER A 43 8.44 -0.88 13.35
C SER A 43 7.74 -2.17 12.90
N SER A 44 6.83 -2.16 11.99
CA SER A 44 6.17 -3.37 11.58
C SER A 44 6.87 -3.99 10.37
N ARG A 45 6.93 -5.30 10.34
CA ARG A 45 7.48 -6.08 9.21
C ARG A 45 6.59 -6.06 7.98
N ARG A 46 5.54 -5.24 7.97
CA ARG A 46 4.56 -5.18 6.90
C ARG A 46 4.59 -3.82 6.25
N SER A 47 4.35 -3.83 4.97
CA SER A 47 4.04 -2.65 4.19
C SER A 47 2.96 -1.82 4.88
N ALA A 48 3.31 -0.61 5.24
CA ALA A 48 2.40 0.29 5.96
C ALA A 48 1.49 1.09 5.02
N GLN A 49 1.69 0.96 3.69
CA GLN A 49 1.04 1.83 2.71
C GLN A 49 0.89 1.16 1.34
N ILE A 50 -0.08 1.65 0.59
CA ILE A 50 -0.28 1.30 -0.81
C ILE A 50 0.00 2.55 -1.63
N ALA A 51 1.03 2.48 -2.48
CA ALA A 51 1.37 3.55 -3.40
C ALA A 51 0.72 3.29 -4.76
N LEU A 52 0.03 4.28 -5.28
CA LEU A 52 -0.68 4.21 -6.56
C LEU A 52 -0.13 5.25 -7.52
N LEU A 53 0.09 4.86 -8.77
CA LEU A 53 0.38 5.79 -9.86
C LEU A 53 -0.45 5.43 -11.08
N ASP A 54 -0.94 6.45 -11.79
CA ASP A 54 -1.63 6.27 -13.05
C ASP A 54 -0.67 5.68 -14.11
N HIS A 55 -1.08 4.61 -14.80
CA HIS A 55 -0.31 4.05 -15.90
C HIS A 55 -0.10 5.04 -17.06
N ALA A 56 -0.98 6.02 -17.23
CA ALA A 56 -0.81 7.09 -18.20
C ALA A 56 0.23 8.16 -17.79
N HIS A 57 0.74 8.12 -16.55
CA HIS A 57 1.75 9.06 -16.10
C HIS A 57 3.09 8.83 -16.81
N PRO A 58 3.80 9.87 -17.30
CA PRO A 58 5.05 9.72 -18.04
C PRO A 58 6.13 8.92 -17.34
N ARG A 59 6.12 8.90 -16.01
CA ARG A 59 7.12 8.22 -15.16
C ARG A 59 6.62 6.90 -14.57
N TRP A 60 5.55 6.33 -15.10
CA TRP A 60 4.97 5.09 -14.58
C TRP A 60 5.97 3.93 -14.52
N GLU A 61 6.84 3.82 -15.52
CA GLU A 61 7.84 2.74 -15.57
C GLU A 61 8.89 2.90 -14.46
N GLN A 62 9.35 4.12 -14.21
CA GLN A 62 10.28 4.42 -13.12
C GLN A 62 9.68 4.08 -11.76
N PHE A 63 8.39 4.41 -11.56
CA PHE A 63 7.66 4.05 -10.35
C PHE A 63 7.49 2.53 -10.22
N ALA A 64 7.13 1.85 -11.30
CA ALA A 64 6.96 0.40 -11.32
C ALA A 64 8.28 -0.35 -11.00
N ARG A 65 9.42 0.20 -11.46
CA ARG A 65 10.77 -0.32 -11.20
C ARG A 65 11.40 0.21 -9.91
N ALA A 66 10.69 0.99 -9.11
CA ALA A 66 11.27 1.65 -7.94
C ALA A 66 11.92 0.70 -6.93
N LYS A 67 11.52 -0.59 -6.94
CA LYS A 67 12.07 -1.64 -6.08
C LYS A 67 13.02 -2.60 -6.82
N ASP A 68 13.35 -2.33 -8.09
CA ASP A 68 14.30 -3.18 -8.81
C ASP A 68 15.62 -3.25 -8.07
N LYS A 69 16.07 -4.49 -7.80
CA LYS A 69 17.34 -4.78 -7.10
C LYS A 69 17.60 -3.88 -5.90
N TRP A 70 16.54 -3.61 -5.11
CA TRP A 70 16.58 -2.69 -3.97
C TRP A 70 17.77 -2.96 -3.03
N TRP A 71 18.16 -4.23 -2.88
CA TRP A 71 19.30 -4.66 -2.06
C TRP A 71 20.67 -4.22 -2.59
N LEU A 72 20.81 -3.94 -3.90
CA LEU A 72 22.03 -3.42 -4.52
C LEU A 72 22.09 -1.90 -4.48
N HIS A 73 20.97 -1.24 -4.44
CA HIS A 73 20.83 0.21 -4.58
C HIS A 73 20.59 0.94 -3.24
N GLY A 74 20.54 0.21 -2.11
CA GLY A 74 20.28 0.81 -0.80
C GLY A 74 18.86 1.36 -0.67
N ASN A 75 17.89 0.75 -1.36
CA ASN A 75 16.49 1.16 -1.41
C ASN A 75 15.58 0.28 -0.54
N GLU A 76 16.12 -0.29 0.55
CA GLU A 76 15.39 -1.19 1.46
C GLU A 76 14.14 -0.55 2.06
N HIS A 77 14.15 0.78 2.26
CA HIS A 77 12.99 1.52 2.74
C HIS A 77 11.76 1.37 1.82
N ARG A 78 11.96 1.17 0.50
CA ARG A 78 10.86 0.99 -0.47
C ARG A 78 10.04 -0.29 -0.27
N GLN A 79 10.48 -1.20 0.61
CA GLN A 79 9.68 -2.36 1.02
C GLN A 79 8.49 -1.98 1.91
N GLN A 80 8.43 -0.75 2.39
CA GLN A 80 7.33 -0.26 3.25
C GLN A 80 6.04 0.03 2.47
N SER A 81 6.06 0.05 1.13
CA SER A 81 4.87 0.24 0.30
C SER A 81 4.58 -0.98 -0.57
N ASN A 82 3.29 -1.19 -0.91
CA ASN A 82 2.88 -2.00 -2.06
C ASN A 82 2.62 -1.04 -3.22
N ASN A 83 3.36 -1.19 -4.32
CA ASN A 83 3.25 -0.31 -5.47
C ASN A 83 2.28 -0.91 -6.51
N SER A 84 1.35 -0.11 -6.99
CA SER A 84 0.36 -0.54 -8.00
C SER A 84 0.14 0.54 -9.05
N LEU A 85 -0.11 0.10 -10.28
CA LEU A 85 -0.51 0.97 -11.38
C LEU A 85 -2.02 1.00 -11.51
N VAL A 86 -2.58 2.21 -11.67
CA VAL A 86 -4.00 2.42 -11.88
C VAL A 86 -4.26 2.59 -13.38
N PHE A 87 -5.20 1.80 -13.90
CA PHE A 87 -5.66 1.87 -15.27
C PHE A 87 -7.07 2.44 -15.33
N TRP A 88 -7.22 3.58 -16.01
CA TRP A 88 -8.52 4.22 -16.27
C TRP A 88 -9.17 3.72 -17.57
N HIS A 89 -8.41 2.97 -18.37
CA HIS A 89 -8.86 2.29 -19.58
C HIS A 89 -8.59 0.79 -19.46
N LYS A 90 -9.16 -0.01 -20.35
CA LYS A 90 -8.81 -1.43 -20.45
C LYS A 90 -7.43 -1.54 -21.10
N PRO A 91 -6.42 -2.05 -20.39
CA PRO A 91 -5.09 -2.20 -20.98
C PRO A 91 -5.11 -3.20 -22.15
N THR A 92 -4.27 -2.95 -23.13
CA THR A 92 -4.05 -3.86 -24.25
C THR A 92 -3.26 -5.10 -23.79
N LYS A 93 -3.31 -6.16 -24.60
CA LYS A 93 -2.50 -7.36 -24.34
C LYS A 93 -1.00 -7.05 -24.36
N GLN A 94 -0.58 -6.09 -25.19
CA GLN A 94 0.82 -5.70 -25.29
C GLN A 94 1.26 -4.97 -24.04
N GLU A 95 0.50 -3.97 -23.56
CA GLU A 95 0.80 -3.26 -22.30
C GLU A 95 0.94 -4.23 -21.12
N ILE A 96 -0.01 -5.18 -20.97
CA ILE A 96 0.08 -6.20 -19.91
C ILE A 96 1.34 -7.05 -20.08
N LYS A 97 1.66 -7.49 -21.30
CA LYS A 97 2.85 -8.29 -21.58
C LYS A 97 4.13 -7.54 -21.20
N ASP A 98 4.24 -6.27 -21.57
CA ASP A 98 5.42 -5.46 -21.31
C ASP A 98 5.64 -5.25 -19.80
N ILE A 99 4.55 -4.99 -19.07
CA ILE A 99 4.62 -4.88 -17.59
C ILE A 99 4.99 -6.23 -16.95
N MET A 100 4.42 -7.35 -17.43
CA MET A 100 4.76 -8.67 -16.91
C MET A 100 6.22 -9.06 -17.19
N LEU A 101 6.77 -8.71 -18.35
CA LEU A 101 8.19 -8.89 -18.65
C LEU A 101 9.05 -8.03 -17.72
N MET A 102 8.66 -6.79 -17.49
CA MET A 102 9.34 -5.90 -16.55
C MET A 102 9.35 -6.47 -15.12
N ILE A 103 8.21 -6.99 -14.62
CA ILE A 103 8.12 -7.65 -13.31
C ILE A 103 9.08 -8.85 -13.25
N TRP A 104 9.11 -9.64 -14.31
CA TRP A 104 10.02 -10.79 -14.43
C TRP A 104 11.49 -10.37 -14.35
N ASP A 105 11.88 -9.33 -15.12
CA ASP A 105 13.26 -8.81 -15.13
C ASP A 105 13.69 -8.25 -13.78
N CYS A 106 12.78 -7.59 -13.09
CA CYS A 106 13.02 -7.05 -11.73
C CYS A 106 13.12 -8.16 -10.67
N GLY A 107 12.69 -9.39 -10.97
CA GLY A 107 12.67 -10.50 -10.01
C GLY A 107 11.70 -10.28 -8.83
N GLY A 108 10.73 -9.40 -8.99
CA GLY A 108 9.75 -9.01 -7.98
C GLY A 108 8.34 -9.52 -8.28
N SER A 109 7.37 -8.98 -7.56
CA SER A 109 5.94 -9.26 -7.72
C SER A 109 5.11 -7.99 -7.96
N GLU A 110 5.74 -6.85 -8.08
CA GLU A 110 5.12 -5.54 -8.29
C GLU A 110 5.54 -4.94 -9.64
N PRO A 111 4.72 -4.05 -10.19
CA PRO A 111 3.54 -3.41 -9.61
C PRO A 111 2.27 -4.28 -9.65
N GLY A 112 1.34 -4.03 -8.71
CA GLY A 112 -0.02 -4.52 -8.82
C GLY A 112 -0.82 -3.79 -9.91
N PHE A 113 -1.99 -4.33 -10.29
CA PHE A 113 -2.87 -3.79 -11.32
C PHE A 113 -4.21 -3.38 -10.73
N ILE A 114 -4.58 -2.11 -10.86
CA ILE A 114 -5.83 -1.58 -10.35
C ILE A 114 -6.70 -1.08 -11.50
N ASN A 115 -7.93 -1.58 -11.58
CA ASN A 115 -8.93 -1.05 -12.50
C ASN A 115 -9.58 0.19 -11.87
N GLY A 116 -9.03 1.38 -12.15
CA GLY A 116 -9.50 2.66 -11.60
C GLY A 116 -10.96 2.96 -12.00
N LYS A 117 -11.35 2.62 -13.24
CA LYS A 117 -12.72 2.82 -13.70
C LYS A 117 -13.72 1.97 -12.89
N ALA A 118 -13.41 0.70 -12.66
CA ALA A 118 -14.26 -0.17 -11.85
C ALA A 118 -14.28 0.27 -10.37
N ALA A 119 -13.16 0.77 -9.87
CA ALA A 119 -13.07 1.32 -8.52
C ALA A 119 -13.97 2.55 -8.35
N ARG A 120 -13.89 3.54 -9.26
CA ARG A 120 -14.76 4.74 -9.23
C ARG A 120 -16.22 4.43 -9.48
N ASN A 121 -16.55 3.44 -10.28
CA ASN A 121 -17.95 3.03 -10.47
C ASN A 121 -18.59 2.50 -9.18
N ARG A 122 -17.78 1.89 -8.29
CA ARG A 122 -18.27 1.41 -6.98
C ARG A 122 -18.20 2.48 -5.90
N ALA A 123 -17.18 3.31 -5.94
CA ALA A 123 -16.90 4.36 -4.98
C ALA A 123 -16.46 5.61 -5.76
N PRO A 124 -17.39 6.55 -6.08
CA PRO A 124 -17.07 7.75 -6.85
C PRO A 124 -15.93 8.60 -6.24
N TRP A 125 -15.75 8.48 -4.93
CA TRP A 125 -14.67 9.13 -4.17
C TRP A 125 -13.36 8.32 -4.13
N PHE A 126 -13.21 7.31 -4.97
CA PHE A 126 -11.99 6.48 -5.00
C PHE A 126 -10.75 7.30 -5.30
N ASP A 127 -9.86 7.39 -4.33
CA ASP A 127 -8.54 8.03 -4.43
C ASP A 127 -7.42 7.12 -3.91
N GLY A 128 -7.76 5.99 -3.29
CA GLY A 128 -6.79 5.07 -2.73
C GLY A 128 -7.36 3.70 -2.42
N LEU A 129 -6.50 2.81 -1.93
CA LEU A 129 -6.85 1.45 -1.54
C LEU A 129 -6.43 1.16 -0.11
N ASN A 130 -7.25 0.37 0.56
CA ASN A 130 -6.86 -0.36 1.76
C ASN A 130 -7.03 -1.87 1.53
N PRO A 131 -6.25 -2.72 2.22
CA PRO A 131 -6.47 -4.16 2.20
C PRO A 131 -7.90 -4.48 2.65
N SER A 132 -8.62 -5.26 1.84
CA SER A 132 -9.95 -5.75 2.21
C SER A 132 -9.81 -6.90 3.20
N LEU A 133 -10.69 -6.94 4.20
CA LEU A 133 -10.80 -8.03 5.16
C LEU A 133 -11.90 -9.01 4.70
N ARG A 134 -11.69 -10.31 4.91
CA ARG A 134 -12.70 -11.34 4.61
C ARG A 134 -13.79 -11.40 5.69
N ALA A 135 -14.94 -11.91 5.33
CA ALA A 135 -15.97 -12.28 6.30
C ALA A 135 -15.40 -13.23 7.36
N GLY A 136 -15.84 -13.10 8.60
CA GLY A 136 -15.32 -13.83 9.75
C GLY A 136 -14.10 -13.19 10.41
N THR A 137 -13.50 -12.15 9.81
CA THR A 137 -12.46 -11.36 10.49
C THR A 137 -13.05 -10.68 11.72
N LYS A 138 -12.41 -10.93 12.86
CA LYS A 138 -12.86 -10.37 14.15
C LYS A 138 -12.33 -8.97 14.34
N VAL A 139 -13.21 -8.02 14.63
CA VAL A 139 -12.91 -6.62 14.92
C VAL A 139 -13.22 -6.35 16.38
N LEU A 140 -12.26 -5.76 17.10
CA LEU A 140 -12.49 -5.31 18.47
C LEU A 140 -13.24 -3.97 18.44
N THR A 141 -14.41 -3.93 19.08
CA THR A 141 -15.23 -2.73 19.23
C THR A 141 -15.48 -2.45 20.72
N ARG A 142 -16.07 -1.30 21.05
CA ARG A 142 -16.50 -1.03 22.43
C ARG A 142 -17.51 -2.05 22.95
N ALA A 143 -18.30 -2.65 22.07
CA ALA A 143 -19.28 -3.68 22.42
C ALA A 143 -18.64 -5.08 22.54
N GLY A 144 -17.35 -5.22 22.33
CA GLY A 144 -16.63 -6.49 22.32
C GLY A 144 -16.12 -6.87 20.93
N VAL A 145 -15.73 -8.13 20.77
CA VAL A 145 -15.19 -8.65 19.50
C VAL A 145 -16.35 -9.08 18.59
N VAL A 146 -16.47 -8.43 17.44
CA VAL A 146 -17.57 -8.63 16.49
C VAL A 146 -17.00 -9.08 15.12
N PRO A 147 -17.61 -10.07 14.44
CA PRO A 147 -17.27 -10.38 13.06
C PRO A 147 -17.55 -9.19 12.14
N ILE A 148 -16.61 -8.91 11.21
CA ILE A 148 -16.63 -7.67 10.40
C ILE A 148 -17.89 -7.54 9.54
N GLU A 149 -18.47 -8.65 9.08
CA GLU A 149 -19.69 -8.65 8.29
C GLU A 149 -20.93 -8.17 9.07
N GLN A 150 -20.89 -8.22 10.40
CA GLN A 150 -21.96 -7.69 11.25
C GLN A 150 -21.84 -6.17 11.43
N LEU A 151 -20.74 -5.58 11.02
CA LEU A 151 -20.48 -4.15 11.09
C LEU A 151 -20.78 -3.44 9.76
N GLU A 152 -21.20 -4.16 8.72
CA GLU A 152 -21.50 -3.59 7.41
C GLU A 152 -22.55 -2.47 7.52
N GLY A 153 -22.20 -1.30 6.98
CA GLY A 153 -23.03 -0.09 7.00
C GLY A 153 -23.17 0.57 8.37
N GLN A 154 -22.37 0.15 9.35
CA GLN A 154 -22.38 0.75 10.69
C GLN A 154 -21.14 1.56 10.94
N THR A 155 -21.30 2.63 11.70
CA THR A 155 -20.20 3.37 12.32
C THR A 155 -19.98 2.82 13.73
N PHE A 156 -18.75 2.50 14.09
CA PHE A 156 -18.39 1.91 15.37
C PHE A 156 -17.03 2.41 15.86
N ASP A 157 -16.77 2.28 17.15
CA ASP A 157 -15.46 2.59 17.72
C ASP A 157 -14.57 1.34 17.76
N THR A 158 -13.33 1.49 17.29
CA THR A 158 -12.28 0.48 17.34
C THR A 158 -10.97 1.10 17.85
N PRO A 159 -10.09 0.35 18.56
CA PRO A 159 -8.83 0.91 18.99
C PRO A 159 -7.91 1.20 17.81
N ASN A 160 -7.30 2.37 17.80
CA ASN A 160 -6.23 2.73 16.89
C ASN A 160 -4.87 2.17 17.35
N LEU A 161 -3.81 2.45 16.61
CA LEU A 161 -2.45 1.98 16.94
C LEU A 161 -1.92 2.45 18.29
N ASN A 162 -2.45 3.57 18.82
CA ASN A 162 -2.09 4.09 20.13
C ASN A 162 -2.94 3.51 21.27
N GLY A 163 -3.88 2.62 20.94
CA GLY A 163 -4.82 2.06 21.90
C GLY A 163 -6.00 2.98 22.24
N GLU A 164 -6.12 4.14 21.58
CA GLU A 164 -7.25 5.05 21.75
C GLU A 164 -8.41 4.60 20.86
N TRP A 165 -9.63 4.88 21.30
CA TRP A 165 -10.82 4.58 20.54
C TRP A 165 -11.04 5.59 19.42
N SER A 166 -11.10 5.10 18.19
CA SER A 166 -11.35 5.89 16.99
C SER A 166 -12.57 5.38 16.27
N GLN A 167 -13.35 6.28 15.69
CA GLN A 167 -14.51 5.94 14.90
C GLN A 167 -14.08 5.33 13.56
N ALA A 168 -14.73 4.24 13.19
CA ALA A 168 -14.53 3.53 11.92
C ALA A 168 -15.88 3.19 11.28
N GLU A 169 -15.88 3.04 9.97
CA GLU A 169 -17.03 2.60 9.20
C GLU A 169 -16.66 1.33 8.41
N CYS A 170 -17.57 0.36 8.37
CA CYS A 170 -17.40 -0.85 7.61
C CYS A 170 -18.32 -0.85 6.39
N PHE A 171 -17.76 -1.08 5.21
CA PHE A 171 -18.51 -1.22 3.98
C PHE A 171 -18.08 -2.45 3.20
N LEU A 172 -19.03 -3.01 2.44
CA LEU A 172 -18.78 -4.19 1.64
C LEU A 172 -18.02 -3.85 0.35
N SER A 173 -16.78 -4.28 0.24
CA SER A 173 -15.94 -4.07 -0.95
C SER A 173 -16.24 -5.05 -2.11
N GLY A 174 -16.99 -6.12 -1.87
CA GLY A 174 -17.42 -7.07 -2.91
C GLY A 174 -18.03 -8.34 -2.33
N ARG A 175 -18.87 -9.02 -3.13
CA ARG A 175 -19.52 -10.30 -2.80
C ARG A 175 -18.95 -11.42 -3.66
N ASN A 176 -18.96 -12.65 -3.14
CA ASN A 176 -18.62 -13.88 -3.85
C ASN A 176 -17.26 -13.83 -4.58
N LYS A 177 -16.28 -13.10 -4.00
CA LYS A 177 -14.92 -13.10 -4.54
C LYS A 177 -14.19 -14.38 -4.11
N PRO A 178 -13.41 -15.01 -5.00
CA PRO A 178 -12.58 -16.13 -4.60
C PRO A 178 -11.58 -15.69 -3.52
N LEU A 179 -11.47 -16.49 -2.48
CA LEU A 179 -10.50 -16.30 -1.40
C LEU A 179 -9.46 -17.42 -1.47
N TRP A 180 -8.22 -17.06 -1.20
CA TRP A 180 -7.14 -18.02 -1.08
C TRP A 180 -6.71 -18.09 0.38
N ARG A 181 -6.59 -19.31 0.89
CA ARG A 181 -5.96 -19.56 2.19
C ARG A 181 -4.49 -19.88 1.96
N ILE A 182 -3.62 -19.16 2.63
CA ILE A 182 -2.18 -19.42 2.63
C ILE A 182 -1.82 -19.92 4.01
N THR A 183 -1.45 -21.18 4.11
CA THR A 183 -0.95 -21.76 5.37
C THR A 183 0.58 -21.75 5.32
N LEU A 184 1.21 -21.09 6.28
CA LEU A 184 2.65 -21.03 6.38
C LEU A 184 3.19 -22.35 6.96
N ALA A 185 4.47 -22.66 6.72
CA ALA A 185 5.15 -23.81 7.30
C ALA A 185 5.12 -23.84 8.84
N THR A 186 4.89 -22.69 9.47
CA THR A 186 4.72 -22.51 10.92
C THR A 186 3.30 -22.82 11.41
N GLY A 187 2.38 -23.19 10.52
CA GLY A 187 0.97 -23.45 10.85
C GLY A 187 0.09 -22.17 11.02
N HIS A 188 0.63 -20.98 10.81
CA HIS A 188 -0.16 -19.75 10.81
C HIS A 188 -0.92 -19.59 9.48
N GLU A 189 -2.18 -19.11 9.57
CA GLU A 189 -3.07 -18.82 8.44
C GLU A 189 -3.25 -17.30 8.24
#